data_cbc526f769633bd2f954aa74d593ef63
#
_entry.id   cbc526f769633bd2f954aa74d593ef63
#
_cell.length_a   1.000
_cell.length_b   1.000
_cell.length_c   1.000
_cell.angle_alpha   90.00
_cell.angle_beta   90.00
_cell.angle_gamma   90.00
#
_symmetry.space_group_name_H-M   'P 1'
#
loop_
_entity.id
_entity.type
_entity.pdbx_description
1 polymer ?
#
loop_
_entity_poly.entity_id
_entity_poly.type
_entity_poly.pdbx_seq_one_letter_code
_entity_poly.pdbx_strand_id
1 'polypeptide(L)'
;MALILGIESSCDETAAAVVEDGRRVVSNVVASQIAKHSPYGGVIPELAAREHLTAIGPVVDQALKDAGITPADLSAVAVTHAPGLVPALLIGMTYAKGFAIANDLPLIGINHFLGHIYGAFVGEDAPYKFDDPALYPMLAAVVSGGHTSLVVLTPDGKSHLVGTTLDDAAGEAFDKAAKLLDLGYPGGPIIERLAKNGKTDAHHFPRSLTGAAGKPVAPENRFNFSFSGLKTSLLYLVRDLGGADKLSEEQLYDCLASYQEAIVDVLCTKIFDAAKQYRVKSVVLCGGVACNGALRERFEQRVPKNLIALTAPKKYCTDNAAMIGGLASFYHRSGAYNGLDLDAQARLPLSTELPFSLR
;
A
#
# COMPACT_ATOMS: atom_id res chain seq x y z
N MET A 1 -9.90 -18.30 -20.36
CA MET A 1 -8.83 -17.29 -20.37
C MET A 1 -9.52 -15.93 -20.33
N ALA A 2 -9.42 -15.24 -19.21
CA ALA A 2 -10.10 -13.94 -19.02
C ALA A 2 -9.03 -12.84 -18.94
N LEU A 3 -9.11 -11.87 -19.85
CA LEU A 3 -8.26 -10.66 -19.85
C LEU A 3 -9.02 -9.51 -19.19
N ILE A 4 -8.50 -8.98 -18.12
CA ILE A 4 -9.14 -7.87 -17.38
C ILE A 4 -8.26 -6.63 -17.47
N LEU A 5 -8.85 -5.51 -17.89
CA LEU A 5 -8.24 -4.20 -17.79
C LEU A 5 -8.43 -3.66 -16.39
N GLY A 6 -7.35 -3.52 -15.62
CA GLY A 6 -7.34 -2.82 -14.34
C GLY A 6 -7.01 -1.35 -14.52
N ILE A 7 -7.66 -0.47 -13.76
CA ILE A 7 -7.42 0.98 -13.70
C ILE A 7 -7.26 1.41 -12.24
N GLU A 8 -6.18 2.14 -11.95
CA GLU A 8 -5.86 2.70 -10.63
C GLU A 8 -5.63 4.20 -10.74
N SER A 9 -6.32 4.97 -9.89
CA SER A 9 -6.18 6.43 -9.81
C SER A 9 -6.52 6.97 -8.42
N SER A 10 -6.30 6.19 -7.36
CA SER A 10 -6.78 6.55 -6.01
C SER A 10 -6.00 7.66 -5.32
N CYS A 11 -4.77 7.95 -5.78
CA CYS A 11 -3.87 8.94 -5.15
C CYS A 11 -3.12 9.77 -6.19
N ASP A 12 -1.84 9.51 -6.43
CA ASP A 12 -0.96 10.27 -7.33
C ASP A 12 -0.32 9.41 -8.42
N GLU A 13 -0.75 8.18 -8.59
CA GLU A 13 -0.40 7.32 -9.72
C GLU A 13 -1.62 7.10 -10.61
N THR A 14 -1.47 7.37 -11.93
CA THR A 14 -2.41 6.90 -12.94
C THR A 14 -1.88 5.62 -13.54
N ALA A 15 -2.58 4.50 -13.35
CA ALA A 15 -2.12 3.23 -13.87
C ALA A 15 -3.20 2.46 -14.61
N ALA A 16 -2.77 1.70 -15.63
CA ALA A 16 -3.59 0.70 -16.31
C ALA A 16 -2.78 -0.57 -16.55
N ALA A 17 -3.43 -1.72 -16.43
CA ALA A 17 -2.80 -3.03 -16.61
C ALA A 17 -3.76 -4.00 -17.27
N VAL A 18 -3.23 -4.88 -18.12
CA VAL A 18 -3.96 -6.05 -18.61
C VAL A 18 -3.47 -7.28 -17.85
N VAL A 19 -4.39 -7.94 -17.16
CA VAL A 19 -4.09 -9.13 -16.36
C VAL A 19 -4.91 -10.31 -16.83
N GLU A 20 -4.24 -11.43 -17.09
CA GLU A 20 -4.86 -12.67 -17.52
C GLU A 20 -5.06 -13.61 -16.34
N ASP A 21 -6.29 -14.14 -16.23
CA ASP A 21 -6.71 -15.11 -15.20
C ASP A 21 -6.28 -14.73 -13.77
N GLY A 22 -6.13 -13.42 -13.53
CA GLY A 22 -5.80 -12.82 -12.24
C GLY A 22 -4.30 -12.81 -11.90
N ARG A 23 -3.45 -13.58 -12.57
CA ARG A 23 -2.05 -13.75 -12.18
C ARG A 23 -1.04 -13.28 -13.22
N ARG A 24 -1.24 -13.60 -14.49
CA ARG A 24 -0.29 -13.21 -15.53
C ARG A 24 -0.49 -11.74 -15.89
N VAL A 25 0.46 -10.93 -15.50
CA VAL A 25 0.47 -9.50 -15.87
C VAL A 25 1.00 -9.38 -17.29
N VAL A 26 0.10 -9.12 -18.22
CA VAL A 26 0.44 -8.96 -19.65
C VAL A 26 1.06 -7.60 -19.91
N SER A 27 0.48 -6.57 -19.29
CA SER A 27 1.00 -5.21 -19.29
C SER A 27 0.69 -4.51 -17.96
N ASN A 28 1.53 -3.54 -17.57
CA ASN A 28 1.26 -2.66 -16.42
C ASN A 28 1.99 -1.33 -16.63
N VAL A 29 1.24 -0.30 -16.94
CA VAL A 29 1.74 1.06 -17.22
C VAL A 29 1.38 1.95 -16.06
N VAL A 30 2.34 2.69 -15.52
CA VAL A 30 2.16 3.61 -14.40
C VAL A 30 2.73 4.98 -14.78
N ALA A 31 1.90 6.01 -14.70
CA ALA A 31 2.29 7.41 -14.81
C ALA A 31 2.25 8.04 -13.42
N SER A 32 3.42 8.23 -12.80
CA SER A 32 3.54 8.82 -11.47
C SER A 32 3.59 10.34 -11.53
N GLN A 33 2.90 10.97 -10.59
CA GLN A 33 2.83 12.42 -10.43
C GLN A 33 3.81 12.94 -9.36
N ILE A 34 4.71 12.09 -8.82
CA ILE A 34 5.67 12.45 -7.76
C ILE A 34 6.42 13.74 -8.10
N ALA A 35 6.91 13.90 -9.35
CA ALA A 35 7.62 15.09 -9.77
C ALA A 35 6.78 16.37 -9.71
N LYS A 36 5.46 16.25 -9.90
CA LYS A 36 4.51 17.37 -9.84
C LYS A 36 4.18 17.77 -8.40
N HIS A 37 4.14 16.80 -7.49
CA HIS A 37 3.82 17.00 -6.07
C HIS A 37 5.05 17.33 -5.22
N SER A 38 6.25 16.95 -5.66
CA SER A 38 7.51 17.18 -4.93
C SER A 38 7.73 18.63 -4.48
N PRO A 39 7.44 19.67 -5.29
CA PRO A 39 7.61 21.06 -4.84
C PRO A 39 6.73 21.46 -3.65
N TYR A 40 5.64 20.72 -3.43
CA TYR A 40 4.70 20.96 -2.33
C TYR A 40 4.99 20.11 -1.09
N GLY A 41 5.83 19.09 -1.25
CA GLY A 41 6.19 18.17 -0.17
C GLY A 41 5.05 17.22 0.23
N GLY A 42 4.17 16.88 -0.72
CA GLY A 42 3.04 15.96 -0.53
C GLY A 42 1.98 16.11 -1.61
N VAL A 43 1.05 15.17 -1.68
CA VAL A 43 0.01 15.13 -2.71
C VAL A 43 -1.01 16.24 -2.53
N ILE A 44 -1.31 16.97 -3.61
CA ILE A 44 -2.38 17.98 -3.67
C ILE A 44 -3.56 17.39 -4.46
N PRO A 45 -4.72 17.13 -3.82
CA PRO A 45 -5.81 16.38 -4.44
C PRO A 45 -6.34 16.98 -5.75
N GLU A 46 -6.46 18.30 -5.83
CA GLU A 46 -6.93 18.97 -7.05
C GLU A 46 -5.93 18.86 -8.20
N LEU A 47 -4.63 18.97 -7.91
CA LEU A 47 -3.58 18.76 -8.89
C LEU A 47 -3.57 17.31 -9.36
N ALA A 48 -3.69 16.36 -8.43
CA ALA A 48 -3.77 14.93 -8.77
C ALA A 48 -4.91 14.64 -9.74
N ALA A 49 -6.11 15.15 -9.48
CA ALA A 49 -7.26 14.96 -10.37
C ALA A 49 -7.01 15.50 -11.79
N ARG A 50 -6.38 16.67 -11.92
CA ARG A 50 -6.04 17.27 -13.23
C ARG A 50 -5.02 16.44 -14.00
N GLU A 51 -4.00 15.94 -13.30
CA GLU A 51 -2.98 15.07 -13.91
C GLU A 51 -3.59 13.72 -14.34
N HIS A 52 -4.46 13.11 -13.52
CA HIS A 52 -5.20 11.91 -13.90
C HIS A 52 -6.02 12.12 -15.18
N LEU A 53 -6.72 13.25 -15.29
CA LEU A 53 -7.57 13.55 -16.45
C LEU A 53 -6.77 13.57 -17.75
N THR A 54 -5.54 14.05 -17.72
CA THR A 54 -4.66 14.10 -18.90
C THR A 54 -3.95 12.79 -19.18
N ALA A 55 -3.66 11.99 -18.14
CA ALA A 55 -2.85 10.79 -18.24
C ALA A 55 -3.65 9.53 -18.55
N ILE A 56 -4.92 9.43 -18.12
CA ILE A 56 -5.65 8.17 -18.10
C ILE A 56 -5.84 7.54 -19.48
N GLY A 57 -6.24 8.33 -20.49
CA GLY A 57 -6.39 7.84 -21.87
C GLY A 57 -5.07 7.28 -22.41
N PRO A 58 -4.00 8.08 -22.49
CA PRO A 58 -2.68 7.61 -22.92
C PRO A 58 -2.16 6.39 -22.17
N VAL A 59 -2.40 6.28 -20.84
CA VAL A 59 -1.95 5.16 -20.02
C VAL A 59 -2.72 3.87 -20.37
N VAL A 60 -4.03 3.97 -20.59
CA VAL A 60 -4.86 2.82 -21.02
C VAL A 60 -4.48 2.38 -22.42
N ASP A 61 -4.35 3.32 -23.36
CA ASP A 61 -3.94 3.01 -24.73
C ASP A 61 -2.57 2.30 -24.77
N GLN A 62 -1.63 2.78 -23.97
CA GLN A 62 -0.31 2.16 -23.87
C GLN A 62 -0.38 0.76 -23.25
N ALA A 63 -1.22 0.56 -22.22
CA ALA A 63 -1.39 -0.75 -21.59
C ALA A 63 -1.98 -1.79 -22.56
N LEU A 64 -2.97 -1.42 -23.37
CA LEU A 64 -3.54 -2.29 -24.42
C LEU A 64 -2.52 -2.58 -25.51
N LYS A 65 -1.77 -1.57 -25.95
CA LYS A 65 -0.71 -1.72 -26.94
C LYS A 65 0.41 -2.66 -26.48
N ASP A 66 0.89 -2.48 -25.25
CA ASP A 66 1.93 -3.31 -24.66
C ASP A 66 1.47 -4.77 -24.47
N ALA A 67 0.17 -4.96 -24.22
CA ALA A 67 -0.46 -6.29 -24.19
C ALA A 67 -0.68 -6.91 -25.57
N GLY A 68 -0.60 -6.12 -26.65
CA GLY A 68 -0.84 -6.57 -28.03
C GLY A 68 -2.30 -6.94 -28.30
N ILE A 69 -3.25 -6.29 -27.61
CA ILE A 69 -4.69 -6.57 -27.69
C ILE A 69 -5.50 -5.32 -28.02
N THR A 70 -6.76 -5.55 -28.37
CA THR A 70 -7.77 -4.53 -28.57
C THR A 70 -8.81 -4.58 -27.45
N PRO A 71 -9.66 -3.56 -27.26
CA PRO A 71 -10.75 -3.62 -26.29
C PRO A 71 -11.70 -4.83 -26.47
N ALA A 72 -11.86 -5.32 -27.70
CA ALA A 72 -12.72 -6.47 -27.99
C ALA A 72 -12.21 -7.80 -27.42
N ASP A 73 -10.93 -7.86 -27.04
CA ASP A 73 -10.32 -9.05 -26.44
C ASP A 73 -10.50 -9.12 -24.93
N LEU A 74 -10.97 -8.02 -24.31
CA LEU A 74 -11.16 -7.91 -22.88
C LEU A 74 -12.43 -8.62 -22.42
N SER A 75 -12.40 -9.18 -21.21
CA SER A 75 -13.53 -9.83 -20.55
C SER A 75 -14.24 -8.91 -19.55
N ALA A 76 -13.54 -7.92 -19.01
CA ALA A 76 -14.08 -6.94 -18.05
C ALA A 76 -13.15 -5.75 -17.89
N VAL A 77 -13.70 -4.66 -17.34
CA VAL A 77 -12.93 -3.50 -16.84
C VAL A 77 -13.07 -3.42 -15.33
N ALA A 78 -11.95 -3.29 -14.64
CA ALA A 78 -11.89 -3.12 -13.20
C ALA A 78 -11.29 -1.76 -12.84
N VAL A 79 -11.83 -1.12 -11.81
CA VAL A 79 -11.36 0.20 -11.38
C VAL A 79 -11.38 0.33 -9.86
N THR A 80 -10.41 0.99 -9.31
CA THR A 80 -10.43 1.37 -7.90
C THR A 80 -11.54 2.40 -7.65
N HIS A 81 -12.45 2.07 -6.73
CA HIS A 81 -13.54 2.97 -6.37
C HIS A 81 -13.43 3.50 -4.94
N ALA A 82 -12.69 2.81 -4.06
CA ALA A 82 -12.53 3.17 -2.64
C ALA A 82 -11.38 2.36 -2.00
N PRO A 83 -10.79 2.85 -0.89
CA PRO A 83 -10.73 4.24 -0.51
C PRO A 83 -9.70 5.01 -1.36
N GLY A 84 -9.76 6.36 -1.31
CA GLY A 84 -8.80 7.21 -2.00
C GLY A 84 -9.21 8.67 -2.02
N LEU A 85 -8.45 9.48 -2.75
CA LEU A 85 -8.79 10.87 -2.99
C LEU A 85 -10.00 10.94 -3.94
N VAL A 86 -11.16 11.38 -3.44
CA VAL A 86 -12.42 11.38 -4.23
C VAL A 86 -12.26 12.03 -5.61
N PRO A 87 -11.64 13.23 -5.75
CA PRO A 87 -11.45 13.81 -7.07
C PRO A 87 -10.65 12.93 -8.03
N ALA A 88 -9.63 12.23 -7.54
CA ALA A 88 -8.78 11.33 -8.31
C ALA A 88 -9.54 10.03 -8.68
N LEU A 89 -10.21 9.40 -7.71
CA LEU A 89 -11.07 8.23 -7.94
C LEU A 89 -12.13 8.49 -9.01
N LEU A 90 -12.79 9.65 -8.97
CA LEU A 90 -13.83 10.03 -9.93
C LEU A 90 -13.32 10.04 -11.38
N ILE A 91 -12.07 10.42 -11.62
CA ILE A 91 -11.48 10.40 -12.96
C ILE A 91 -11.36 8.97 -13.46
N GLY A 92 -10.73 8.07 -12.70
CA GLY A 92 -10.59 6.67 -13.06
C GLY A 92 -11.93 5.97 -13.26
N MET A 93 -12.86 6.19 -12.34
CA MET A 93 -14.19 5.59 -12.42
C MET A 93 -15.00 6.09 -13.61
N THR A 94 -14.99 7.39 -13.87
CA THR A 94 -15.73 7.96 -15.02
C THR A 94 -15.16 7.43 -16.32
N TYR A 95 -13.84 7.34 -16.43
CA TYR A 95 -13.18 6.75 -17.58
C TYR A 95 -13.56 5.27 -17.74
N ALA A 96 -13.45 4.47 -16.66
CA ALA A 96 -13.79 3.05 -16.68
C ALA A 96 -15.24 2.78 -17.06
N LYS A 97 -16.19 3.57 -16.54
CA LYS A 97 -17.62 3.50 -16.93
C LYS A 97 -17.81 3.80 -18.41
N GLY A 98 -17.21 4.88 -18.91
CA GLY A 98 -17.29 5.24 -20.34
C GLY A 98 -16.67 4.16 -21.23
N PHE A 99 -15.52 3.61 -20.85
CA PHE A 99 -14.85 2.54 -21.56
C PHE A 99 -15.66 1.24 -21.57
N ALA A 100 -16.27 0.88 -20.43
CA ALA A 100 -17.13 -0.30 -20.28
C ALA A 100 -18.36 -0.20 -21.20
N ILE A 101 -19.05 0.95 -21.20
CA ILE A 101 -20.22 1.21 -22.08
C ILE A 101 -19.81 1.13 -23.55
N ALA A 102 -18.73 1.79 -23.94
CA ALA A 102 -18.31 1.87 -25.34
C ALA A 102 -17.94 0.50 -25.93
N ASN A 103 -17.52 -0.46 -25.10
CA ASN A 103 -17.05 -1.77 -25.53
C ASN A 103 -17.93 -2.94 -25.06
N ASP A 104 -19.12 -2.67 -24.49
CA ASP A 104 -20.06 -3.66 -23.95
C ASP A 104 -19.41 -4.62 -22.95
N LEU A 105 -18.59 -4.07 -22.03
CA LEU A 105 -17.84 -4.81 -21.04
C LEU A 105 -18.47 -4.67 -19.63
N PRO A 106 -18.47 -5.72 -18.80
CA PRO A 106 -18.83 -5.61 -17.40
C PRO A 106 -17.82 -4.75 -16.61
N LEU A 107 -18.34 -3.96 -15.67
CA LEU A 107 -17.59 -3.09 -14.77
C LEU A 107 -17.44 -3.74 -13.40
N ILE A 108 -16.23 -3.66 -12.83
CA ILE A 108 -15.89 -4.20 -11.50
C ILE A 108 -15.23 -3.12 -10.66
N GLY A 109 -15.89 -2.75 -9.55
CA GLY A 109 -15.31 -1.85 -8.54
C GLY A 109 -14.41 -2.61 -7.58
N ILE A 110 -13.19 -2.16 -7.40
CA ILE A 110 -12.19 -2.80 -6.54
C ILE A 110 -11.86 -1.91 -5.34
N ASN A 111 -11.80 -2.56 -4.17
CA ASN A 111 -11.27 -1.95 -2.96
C ASN A 111 -9.74 -1.86 -3.06
N HIS A 112 -9.19 -0.65 -2.96
CA HIS A 112 -7.77 -0.37 -3.05
C HIS A 112 -6.92 -1.15 -2.03
N PHE A 113 -7.39 -1.29 -0.78
CA PHE A 113 -6.68 -2.06 0.23
C PHE A 113 -6.61 -3.55 -0.09
N LEU A 114 -7.71 -4.13 -0.57
CA LEU A 114 -7.71 -5.52 -1.02
C LEU A 114 -6.79 -5.66 -2.25
N GLY A 115 -6.73 -4.66 -3.12
CA GLY A 115 -5.76 -4.58 -4.21
C GLY A 115 -4.33 -4.70 -3.70
N HIS A 116 -3.93 -3.89 -2.72
CA HIS A 116 -2.58 -3.98 -2.13
C HIS A 116 -2.28 -5.36 -1.53
N ILE A 117 -3.24 -5.96 -0.81
CA ILE A 117 -3.07 -7.31 -0.27
C ILE A 117 -2.87 -8.30 -1.42
N TYR A 118 -3.69 -8.17 -2.47
CA TYR A 118 -3.59 -9.01 -3.66
C TYR A 118 -2.25 -8.84 -4.40
N GLY A 119 -1.61 -7.70 -4.30
CA GLY A 119 -0.29 -7.43 -4.87
C GLY A 119 0.79 -8.47 -4.51
N ALA A 120 0.62 -9.19 -3.39
CA ALA A 120 1.52 -10.29 -3.00
C ALA A 120 1.26 -11.60 -3.78
N PHE A 121 0.16 -11.68 -4.53
CA PHE A 121 -0.30 -12.86 -5.27
C PHE A 121 -0.29 -12.66 -6.78
N VAL A 122 0.03 -11.46 -7.23
CA VAL A 122 0.17 -11.12 -8.65
C VAL A 122 1.50 -11.63 -9.18
N GLY A 123 1.48 -12.17 -10.38
CA GLY A 123 2.63 -12.74 -11.07
C GLY A 123 2.60 -14.27 -11.09
N GLU A 124 3.11 -14.83 -12.18
CA GLU A 124 3.17 -16.30 -12.37
C GLU A 124 4.08 -16.95 -11.32
N ASP A 125 5.12 -16.23 -10.89
CA ASP A 125 6.08 -16.69 -9.88
C ASP A 125 5.57 -16.57 -8.43
N ALA A 126 4.37 -16.03 -8.20
CA ALA A 126 3.83 -15.93 -6.85
C ALA A 126 3.65 -17.34 -6.24
N PRO A 127 4.20 -17.61 -5.05
CA PRO A 127 4.29 -18.99 -4.52
C PRO A 127 2.94 -19.58 -4.14
N TYR A 128 1.94 -18.73 -3.91
CA TYR A 128 0.59 -19.13 -3.50
C TYR A 128 -0.47 -18.43 -4.34
N LYS A 129 -1.69 -19.00 -4.33
CA LYS A 129 -2.89 -18.31 -4.81
C LYS A 129 -3.56 -17.58 -3.64
N PHE A 130 -4.27 -16.50 -3.94
CA PHE A 130 -4.96 -15.71 -2.91
C PHE A 130 -6.05 -16.51 -2.19
N ASP A 131 -6.68 -17.45 -2.87
CA ASP A 131 -7.72 -18.36 -2.35
C ASP A 131 -7.15 -19.70 -1.84
N ASP A 132 -5.85 -19.81 -1.56
CA ASP A 132 -5.26 -21.03 -1.00
C ASP A 132 -5.67 -21.19 0.49
N PRO A 133 -6.39 -22.28 0.85
CA PRO A 133 -6.84 -22.51 2.23
C PRO A 133 -5.69 -22.63 3.26
N ALA A 134 -4.47 -22.96 2.81
CA ALA A 134 -3.32 -23.07 3.68
C ALA A 134 -2.91 -21.73 4.31
N LEU A 135 -3.30 -20.62 3.70
CA LEU A 135 -2.93 -19.26 4.13
C LEU A 135 -3.85 -18.72 5.25
N TYR A 136 -5.05 -19.27 5.41
CA TYR A 136 -6.08 -18.66 6.27
C TYR A 136 -6.21 -19.32 7.65
N PRO A 137 -6.45 -18.54 8.73
CA PRO A 137 -6.55 -17.07 8.77
C PRO A 137 -5.23 -16.40 8.36
N MET A 138 -5.34 -15.28 7.63
CA MET A 138 -4.22 -14.50 7.12
C MET A 138 -4.20 -13.13 7.80
N LEU A 139 -3.04 -12.63 8.21
CA LEU A 139 -2.85 -11.24 8.62
C LEU A 139 -2.23 -10.44 7.48
N ALA A 140 -2.89 -9.41 7.02
CA ALA A 140 -2.34 -8.46 6.09
C ALA A 140 -1.87 -7.20 6.84
N ALA A 141 -0.61 -6.84 6.65
CA ALA A 141 -0.01 -5.57 7.07
C ALA A 141 0.09 -4.65 5.86
N VAL A 142 -0.86 -3.73 5.73
CA VAL A 142 -0.89 -2.72 4.66
C VAL A 142 -0.20 -1.48 5.19
N VAL A 143 1.00 -1.18 4.66
CA VAL A 143 1.85 -0.07 5.11
C VAL A 143 2.21 0.80 3.92
N SER A 144 1.59 1.98 3.83
CA SER A 144 1.77 2.90 2.71
C SER A 144 2.01 4.35 3.17
N GLY A 145 2.03 5.28 2.24
CA GLY A 145 2.11 6.72 2.51
C GLY A 145 0.94 7.22 3.35
N GLY A 146 -0.27 6.83 3.01
CA GLY A 146 -1.50 7.29 3.68
C GLY A 146 -2.07 6.32 4.71
N HIS A 147 -1.64 5.06 4.74
CA HIS A 147 -2.25 4.03 5.58
C HIS A 147 -1.22 3.14 6.28
N THR A 148 -1.53 2.80 7.53
CA THR A 148 -0.83 1.76 8.28
C THR A 148 -1.87 0.97 9.05
N SER A 149 -2.15 -0.25 8.59
CA SER A 149 -3.26 -1.05 9.10
C SER A 149 -2.94 -2.54 9.13
N LEU A 150 -3.51 -3.23 10.12
CA LEU A 150 -3.49 -4.69 10.26
C LEU A 150 -4.91 -5.23 10.05
N VAL A 151 -5.05 -6.16 9.12
CA VAL A 151 -6.34 -6.77 8.76
C VAL A 151 -6.21 -8.28 8.82
N VAL A 152 -7.11 -8.94 9.53
CA VAL A 152 -7.21 -10.41 9.53
C VAL A 152 -8.27 -10.83 8.52
N LEU A 153 -7.86 -11.66 7.57
CA LEU A 153 -8.74 -12.31 6.61
C LEU A 153 -9.03 -13.73 7.06
N THR A 154 -10.31 -14.08 7.11
CA THR A 154 -10.78 -15.37 7.67
C THR A 154 -11.27 -16.32 6.56
N PRO A 155 -11.29 -17.65 6.83
CA PRO A 155 -11.71 -18.64 5.82
C PRO A 155 -13.16 -18.51 5.35
N ASP A 156 -14.00 -17.81 6.10
CA ASP A 156 -15.41 -17.54 5.75
C ASP A 156 -15.59 -16.34 4.82
N GLY A 157 -14.49 -15.85 4.24
CA GLY A 157 -14.53 -14.74 3.28
C GLY A 157 -14.68 -13.36 3.92
N LYS A 158 -14.38 -13.22 5.22
CA LYS A 158 -14.47 -11.91 5.90
C LYS A 158 -13.10 -11.33 6.19
N SER A 159 -13.03 -10.01 6.21
CA SER A 159 -11.87 -9.28 6.69
C SER A 159 -12.23 -8.44 7.92
N HIS A 160 -11.30 -8.38 8.87
CA HIS A 160 -11.48 -7.66 10.13
C HIS A 160 -10.29 -6.74 10.38
N LEU A 161 -10.55 -5.44 10.51
CA LEU A 161 -9.54 -4.48 10.93
C LEU A 161 -9.21 -4.74 12.40
N VAL A 162 -7.94 -5.04 12.69
CA VAL A 162 -7.48 -5.35 14.04
C VAL A 162 -6.53 -4.32 14.63
N GLY A 163 -5.96 -3.47 13.78
CA GLY A 163 -5.13 -2.34 14.17
C GLY A 163 -4.98 -1.34 13.05
N THR A 164 -4.87 -0.06 13.41
CA THR A 164 -4.65 1.03 12.46
C THR A 164 -3.83 2.13 13.11
N THR A 165 -3.27 3.04 12.31
CA THR A 165 -2.66 4.23 12.89
C THR A 165 -3.71 5.16 13.46
N LEU A 166 -3.39 5.76 14.63
CA LEU A 166 -4.24 6.75 15.31
C LEU A 166 -3.92 8.17 14.86
N ASP A 167 -2.80 8.33 14.17
CA ASP A 167 -2.30 9.63 13.70
C ASP A 167 -1.61 9.47 12.33
N ASP A 168 -0.33 9.75 12.21
CA ASP A 168 0.41 9.63 10.96
C ASP A 168 0.55 8.15 10.51
N ALA A 169 0.46 7.90 9.22
CA ALA A 169 0.90 6.62 8.64
C ALA A 169 2.44 6.51 8.67
N ALA A 170 2.97 5.30 8.54
CA ALA A 170 4.42 5.08 8.54
C ALA A 170 5.13 5.82 7.39
N GLY A 171 4.55 5.83 6.18
CA GLY A 171 5.10 6.57 5.06
C GLY A 171 5.03 8.09 5.26
N GLU A 172 3.92 8.59 5.80
CA GLU A 172 3.78 9.99 6.17
C GLU A 172 4.82 10.42 7.23
N ALA A 173 5.16 9.52 8.17
CA ALA A 173 6.22 9.79 9.14
C ALA A 173 7.58 9.95 8.46
N PHE A 174 7.90 9.13 7.45
CA PHE A 174 9.11 9.31 6.63
C PHE A 174 9.09 10.62 5.85
N ASP A 175 7.97 10.98 5.23
CA ASP A 175 7.83 12.21 4.45
C ASP A 175 7.99 13.45 5.33
N LYS A 176 7.40 13.45 6.53
CA LYS A 176 7.53 14.52 7.52
C LYS A 176 8.96 14.67 8.03
N ALA A 177 9.69 13.57 8.20
CA ALA A 177 11.10 13.61 8.59
C ALA A 177 11.98 14.18 7.47
N ALA A 178 11.77 13.74 6.23
CA ALA A 178 12.48 14.26 5.08
C ALA A 178 12.23 15.76 4.87
N LYS A 179 10.99 16.20 5.02
CA LYS A 179 10.62 17.62 4.94
C LYS A 179 11.27 18.45 6.04
N LEU A 180 11.35 17.93 7.27
CA LEU A 180 12.01 18.61 8.40
C LEU A 180 13.51 18.82 8.16
N LEU A 181 14.14 17.91 7.43
CA LEU A 181 15.57 17.91 7.12
C LEU A 181 15.89 18.44 5.72
N ASP A 182 14.89 18.96 5.00
CA ASP A 182 15.00 19.50 3.63
C ASP A 182 15.61 18.49 2.62
N LEU A 183 15.25 17.22 2.77
CA LEU A 183 15.80 16.13 1.93
C LEU A 183 15.01 15.88 0.65
N GLY A 184 13.79 16.44 0.52
CA GLY A 184 12.90 16.26 -0.62
C GLY A 184 11.77 15.26 -0.38
N TYR A 185 11.06 14.91 -1.48
CA TYR A 185 9.88 14.04 -1.49
C TYR A 185 9.95 13.05 -2.67
N PRO A 186 9.51 11.78 -2.51
CA PRO A 186 9.03 11.15 -1.28
C PRO A 186 10.17 10.81 -0.28
N GLY A 187 9.88 10.97 1.01
CA GLY A 187 10.88 10.85 2.07
C GLY A 187 11.38 9.43 2.31
N GLY A 188 10.49 8.42 2.19
CA GLY A 188 10.81 7.03 2.47
C GLY A 188 12.05 6.51 1.74
N PRO A 189 12.10 6.55 0.39
CA PRO A 189 13.26 6.09 -0.39
C PRO A 189 14.54 6.89 -0.10
N ILE A 190 14.41 8.20 0.16
CA ILE A 190 15.56 9.07 0.46
C ILE A 190 16.15 8.68 1.80
N ILE A 191 15.32 8.55 2.83
CA ILE A 191 15.74 8.14 4.17
C ILE A 191 16.35 6.74 4.15
N GLU A 192 15.72 5.77 3.48
CA GLU A 192 16.29 4.42 3.34
C GLU A 192 17.69 4.44 2.76
N ARG A 193 17.91 5.23 1.71
CA ARG A 193 19.23 5.33 1.07
C ARG A 193 20.28 5.91 1.99
N LEU A 194 19.98 7.00 2.70
CA LEU A 194 20.92 7.70 3.57
C LEU A 194 21.17 6.92 4.88
N ALA A 195 20.13 6.31 5.43
CA ALA A 195 20.19 5.52 6.66
C ALA A 195 21.14 4.31 6.58
N LYS A 196 21.46 3.81 5.38
CA LYS A 196 22.44 2.73 5.19
C LYS A 196 23.85 3.07 5.68
N ASN A 197 24.16 4.34 5.77
CA ASN A 197 25.49 4.83 6.18
C ASN A 197 25.55 5.19 7.68
N GLY A 198 24.43 5.12 8.40
CA GLY A 198 24.33 5.50 9.81
C GLY A 198 24.14 4.31 10.75
N LYS A 199 24.29 4.58 12.04
CA LYS A 199 24.10 3.62 13.13
C LYS A 199 22.64 3.65 13.60
N THR A 200 21.99 2.50 13.66
CA THR A 200 20.57 2.36 14.02
C THR A 200 20.30 2.60 15.52
N ASP A 201 21.32 2.59 16.35
CA ASP A 201 21.29 2.76 17.80
C ASP A 201 21.96 4.06 18.30
N ALA A 202 22.36 4.95 17.39
CA ALA A 202 23.00 6.22 17.75
C ALA A 202 22.06 7.16 18.53
N HIS A 203 20.76 7.14 18.21
CA HIS A 203 19.77 7.98 18.86
C HIS A 203 18.53 7.20 19.27
N HIS A 204 17.96 7.58 20.42
CA HIS A 204 16.76 6.93 20.94
C HIS A 204 15.50 7.66 20.48
N PHE A 205 14.69 7.01 19.62
CA PHE A 205 13.37 7.47 19.20
C PHE A 205 12.27 6.69 19.91
N PRO A 206 11.09 7.30 20.16
CA PRO A 206 10.00 6.64 20.85
C PRO A 206 9.42 5.48 20.02
N ARG A 207 9.06 4.37 20.70
CA ARG A 207 8.29 3.25 20.17
C ARG A 207 6.88 3.33 20.76
N SER A 208 6.08 4.24 20.19
CA SER A 208 4.74 4.50 20.72
C SER A 208 3.87 3.24 20.71
N LEU A 209 3.02 3.12 21.73
CA LEU A 209 2.06 2.02 21.91
C LEU A 209 2.65 0.60 21.91
N THR A 210 3.96 0.44 22.18
CA THR A 210 4.62 -0.89 22.27
C THR A 210 4.82 -1.38 23.70
N GLY A 211 4.64 -0.51 24.70
CA GLY A 211 4.99 -0.80 26.08
C GLY A 211 6.49 -0.73 26.39
N ALA A 212 7.34 -0.42 25.42
CA ALA A 212 8.79 -0.37 25.56
C ALA A 212 9.31 0.60 26.62
N ALA A 213 8.52 1.62 26.96
CA ALA A 213 8.84 2.59 28.02
C ALA A 213 8.28 2.21 29.41
N GLY A 214 7.90 0.94 29.60
CA GLY A 214 7.28 0.47 30.86
C GLY A 214 5.85 0.96 31.09
N LYS A 215 5.26 1.68 30.15
CA LYS A 215 3.85 2.11 30.21
C LYS A 215 2.97 1.03 29.58
N PRO A 216 1.97 0.49 30.30
CA PRO A 216 1.05 -0.49 29.74
C PRO A 216 0.28 0.14 28.57
N VAL A 217 0.13 -0.63 27.49
CA VAL A 217 -0.71 -0.24 26.35
C VAL A 217 -2.14 -0.64 26.67
N ALA A 218 -3.07 0.32 26.53
CA ALA A 218 -4.50 0.03 26.68
C ALA A 218 -4.93 -1.07 25.69
N PRO A 219 -5.77 -2.04 26.12
CA PRO A 219 -6.13 -3.19 25.29
C PRO A 219 -6.65 -2.84 23.90
N GLU A 220 -7.45 -1.78 23.78
CA GLU A 220 -8.00 -1.24 22.52
C GLU A 220 -6.93 -0.70 21.58
N ASN A 221 -5.76 -0.30 22.11
CA ASN A 221 -4.64 0.24 21.33
C ASN A 221 -3.52 -0.77 21.10
N ARG A 222 -3.72 -2.01 21.51
CA ARG A 222 -2.68 -3.04 21.49
C ARG A 222 -2.04 -3.20 20.11
N PHE A 223 -2.84 -3.16 19.03
CA PHE A 223 -2.37 -3.32 17.65
C PHE A 223 -2.41 -2.02 16.85
N ASN A 224 -2.86 -0.92 17.45
CA ASN A 224 -2.83 0.39 16.82
C ASN A 224 -1.41 0.94 16.76
N PHE A 225 -1.17 1.80 15.80
CA PHE A 225 0.10 2.50 15.59
C PHE A 225 -0.03 3.98 15.94
N SER A 226 1.11 4.61 16.22
CA SER A 226 1.21 6.06 16.37
C SER A 226 2.65 6.48 16.01
N PHE A 227 2.80 7.36 15.05
CA PHE A 227 4.08 7.83 14.55
C PHE A 227 4.28 9.35 14.68
N SER A 228 3.24 10.11 15.03
CA SER A 228 3.32 11.59 15.14
C SER A 228 4.38 12.06 16.15
N GLY A 229 4.60 11.28 17.22
CA GLY A 229 5.63 11.57 18.22
C GLY A 229 7.07 11.49 17.70
N LEU A 230 7.31 10.72 16.64
CA LEU A 230 8.63 10.59 16.01
C LEU A 230 9.10 11.90 15.41
N LYS A 231 8.22 12.61 14.69
CA LYS A 231 8.54 13.93 14.11
C LYS A 231 8.97 14.91 15.18
N THR A 232 8.26 14.98 16.30
CA THR A 232 8.58 15.88 17.41
C THR A 232 9.90 15.50 18.06
N SER A 233 10.16 14.19 18.25
CA SER A 233 11.43 13.69 18.77
C SER A 233 12.60 14.05 17.85
N LEU A 234 12.43 13.88 16.52
CA LEU A 234 13.45 14.28 15.54
C LEU A 234 13.69 15.78 15.55
N LEU A 235 12.64 16.60 15.63
CA LEU A 235 12.76 18.06 15.71
C LEU A 235 13.60 18.50 16.91
N TYR A 236 13.38 17.93 18.08
CA TYR A 236 14.16 18.25 19.28
C TYR A 236 15.61 17.79 19.15
N LEU A 237 15.84 16.57 18.66
CA LEU A 237 17.18 16.05 18.43
C LEU A 237 17.98 16.96 17.48
N VAL A 238 17.40 17.32 16.34
CA VAL A 238 18.04 18.18 15.34
C VAL A 238 18.33 19.58 15.91
N ARG A 239 17.40 20.13 16.71
CA ARG A 239 17.64 21.41 17.42
C ARG A 239 18.80 21.31 18.40
N ASP A 240 18.87 20.24 19.18
CA ASP A 240 19.91 20.03 20.20
C ASP A 240 21.28 19.78 19.54
N LEU A 241 21.31 19.28 18.29
CA LEU A 241 22.50 19.16 17.45
C LEU A 241 22.89 20.46 16.71
N GLY A 242 22.14 21.55 16.90
CA GLY A 242 22.43 22.87 16.38
C GLY A 242 21.65 23.31 15.13
N GLY A 243 20.73 22.50 14.63
CA GLY A 243 19.87 22.78 13.47
C GLY A 243 20.18 21.89 12.28
N ALA A 244 19.18 21.74 11.39
CA ALA A 244 19.29 20.84 10.24
C ALA A 244 20.42 21.22 9.26
N ASP A 245 20.67 22.52 9.11
CA ASP A 245 21.72 23.11 8.27
C ASP A 245 23.15 22.93 8.82
N LYS A 246 23.27 22.52 10.08
CA LYS A 246 24.55 22.31 10.77
C LYS A 246 24.92 20.86 11.04
N LEU A 247 24.03 19.93 10.69
CA LEU A 247 24.31 18.50 10.84
C LEU A 247 25.47 18.10 9.95
N SER A 248 26.46 17.40 10.51
CA SER A 248 27.44 16.69 9.68
C SER A 248 26.74 15.52 8.95
N GLU A 249 27.35 15.02 7.88
CA GLU A 249 26.83 13.85 7.17
C GLU A 249 26.66 12.64 8.10
N GLU A 250 27.61 12.37 8.98
CA GLU A 250 27.55 11.29 9.97
C GLU A 250 26.36 11.48 10.91
N GLN A 251 26.19 12.69 11.46
CA GLN A 251 25.03 12.98 12.32
C GLN A 251 23.71 12.81 11.59
N LEU A 252 23.61 13.27 10.34
CA LEU A 252 22.41 13.09 9.51
C LEU A 252 22.12 11.61 9.30
N TYR A 253 23.13 10.82 8.90
CA TYR A 253 22.96 9.38 8.65
C TYR A 253 22.56 8.62 9.91
N ASP A 254 23.16 8.92 11.05
CA ASP A 254 22.85 8.33 12.36
C ASP A 254 21.41 8.69 12.82
N CYS A 255 21.00 9.95 12.65
CA CYS A 255 19.62 10.37 12.90
C CYS A 255 18.62 9.58 12.05
N LEU A 256 18.86 9.47 10.75
CA LEU A 256 17.96 8.81 9.81
C LEU A 256 17.93 7.29 10.02
N ALA A 257 19.09 6.67 10.31
CA ALA A 257 19.16 5.23 10.61
C ALA A 257 18.38 4.89 11.88
N SER A 258 18.59 5.65 12.96
CA SER A 258 17.87 5.46 14.22
C SER A 258 16.36 5.76 14.10
N TYR A 259 15.98 6.75 13.28
CA TYR A 259 14.58 7.09 13.00
C TYR A 259 13.87 5.97 12.24
N GLN A 260 14.48 5.48 11.15
CA GLN A 260 13.97 4.34 10.37
C GLN A 260 13.86 3.09 11.24
N GLU A 261 14.86 2.80 12.06
CA GLU A 261 14.87 1.67 12.99
C GLU A 261 13.68 1.73 13.95
N ALA A 262 13.31 2.90 14.45
CA ALA A 262 12.16 3.05 15.34
C ALA A 262 10.83 2.70 14.64
N ILE A 263 10.64 3.12 13.38
CA ILE A 263 9.45 2.80 12.60
C ILE A 263 9.39 1.29 12.31
N VAL A 264 10.50 0.72 11.83
CA VAL A 264 10.61 -0.72 11.49
C VAL A 264 10.35 -1.60 12.69
N ASP A 265 10.90 -1.25 13.86
CA ASP A 265 10.71 -2.02 15.09
C ASP A 265 9.26 -1.98 15.57
N VAL A 266 8.59 -0.82 15.53
CA VAL A 266 7.15 -0.71 15.88
C VAL A 266 6.31 -1.54 14.91
N LEU A 267 6.54 -1.45 13.61
CA LEU A 267 5.79 -2.21 12.60
C LEU A 267 5.93 -3.73 12.84
N CYS A 268 7.16 -4.24 12.90
CA CYS A 268 7.40 -5.67 13.07
C CYS A 268 6.86 -6.19 14.41
N THR A 269 7.02 -5.43 15.51
CA THR A 269 6.48 -5.81 16.82
C THR A 269 4.97 -5.98 16.78
N LYS A 270 4.25 -5.00 16.24
CA LYS A 270 2.78 -5.05 16.14
C LYS A 270 2.28 -6.15 15.20
N ILE A 271 2.95 -6.34 14.06
CA ILE A 271 2.62 -7.39 13.09
C ILE A 271 2.70 -8.76 13.73
N PHE A 272 3.82 -9.10 14.39
CA PHE A 272 4.00 -10.45 14.95
C PHE A 272 3.21 -10.67 16.25
N ASP A 273 2.97 -9.62 17.03
CA ASP A 273 2.06 -9.70 18.17
C ASP A 273 0.61 -9.97 17.74
N ALA A 274 0.15 -9.32 16.68
CA ALA A 274 -1.16 -9.57 16.10
C ALA A 274 -1.24 -10.99 15.50
N ALA A 275 -0.22 -11.41 14.74
CA ALA A 275 -0.16 -12.74 14.15
C ALA A 275 -0.29 -13.83 15.22
N LYS A 276 0.40 -13.66 16.35
CA LYS A 276 0.31 -14.57 17.51
C LYS A 276 -1.08 -14.56 18.16
N GLN A 277 -1.63 -13.36 18.40
CA GLN A 277 -2.94 -13.21 19.07
C GLN A 277 -4.07 -13.84 18.27
N TYR A 278 -4.08 -13.60 16.94
CA TYR A 278 -5.11 -14.12 16.05
C TYR A 278 -4.81 -15.52 15.51
N ARG A 279 -3.69 -16.12 15.91
CA ARG A 279 -3.27 -17.49 15.52
C ARG A 279 -3.32 -17.68 14.00
N VAL A 280 -2.85 -16.67 13.26
CA VAL A 280 -2.87 -16.73 11.80
C VAL A 280 -1.88 -17.75 11.25
N LYS A 281 -2.16 -18.28 10.06
CA LYS A 281 -1.28 -19.22 9.35
C LYS A 281 -0.28 -18.48 8.44
N SER A 282 -0.68 -17.30 7.99
CA SER A 282 0.18 -16.48 7.12
C SER A 282 0.14 -15.00 7.47
N VAL A 283 1.21 -14.30 7.10
CA VAL A 283 1.31 -12.83 7.17
C VAL A 283 1.73 -12.30 5.81
N VAL A 284 1.02 -11.29 5.33
CA VAL A 284 1.32 -10.56 4.09
C VAL A 284 1.77 -9.14 4.44
N LEU A 285 2.95 -8.73 3.95
CA LEU A 285 3.44 -7.36 4.03
C LEU A 285 3.30 -6.70 2.66
N CYS A 286 2.53 -5.61 2.57
CA CYS A 286 2.21 -4.91 1.32
C CYS A 286 2.04 -3.40 1.53
N GLY A 287 1.85 -2.66 0.43
CA GLY A 287 1.82 -1.20 0.41
C GLY A 287 3.21 -0.59 0.15
N GLY A 288 3.25 0.70 -0.19
CA GLY A 288 4.48 1.37 -0.66
C GLY A 288 5.66 1.31 0.32
N VAL A 289 5.41 1.41 1.64
CA VAL A 289 6.46 1.29 2.67
C VAL A 289 7.02 -0.14 2.76
N ALA A 290 6.28 -1.15 2.30
CA ALA A 290 6.81 -2.51 2.18
C ALA A 290 7.93 -2.65 1.13
N CYS A 291 8.24 -1.61 0.35
CA CYS A 291 9.44 -1.53 -0.47
C CYS A 291 10.72 -1.31 0.35
N ASN A 292 10.61 -0.77 1.57
CA ASN A 292 11.76 -0.44 2.43
C ASN A 292 12.56 -1.71 2.78
N GLY A 293 13.84 -1.73 2.43
CA GLY A 293 14.71 -2.90 2.61
C GLY A 293 14.93 -3.26 4.07
N ALA A 294 15.09 -2.27 4.97
CA ALA A 294 15.26 -2.53 6.39
C ALA A 294 14.00 -3.16 7.01
N LEU A 295 12.80 -2.73 6.56
CA LEU A 295 11.54 -3.34 7.00
C LEU A 295 11.44 -4.80 6.52
N ARG A 296 11.75 -5.07 5.24
CA ARG A 296 11.73 -6.44 4.68
C ARG A 296 12.70 -7.35 5.42
N GLU A 297 13.93 -6.91 5.58
CA GLU A 297 14.96 -7.69 6.27
C GLU A 297 14.54 -8.00 7.71
N ARG A 298 14.06 -7.00 8.47
CA ARG A 298 13.59 -7.20 9.83
C ARG A 298 12.35 -8.09 9.89
N PHE A 299 11.45 -7.95 8.94
CA PHE A 299 10.26 -8.80 8.82
C PHE A 299 10.66 -10.26 8.60
N GLU A 300 11.54 -10.55 7.66
CA GLU A 300 12.04 -11.89 7.36
C GLU A 300 12.78 -12.52 8.55
N GLN A 301 13.63 -11.75 9.23
CA GLN A 301 14.37 -12.22 10.41
C GLN A 301 13.48 -12.59 11.59
N ARG A 302 12.31 -11.93 11.74
CA ARG A 302 11.39 -12.14 12.87
C ARG A 302 10.26 -13.13 12.60
N VAL A 303 10.12 -13.64 11.38
CA VAL A 303 9.08 -14.62 11.03
C VAL A 303 9.25 -15.91 11.85
N PRO A 304 8.23 -16.33 12.64
CA PRO A 304 8.24 -17.64 13.30
C PRO A 304 8.27 -18.77 12.26
N LYS A 305 8.99 -19.87 12.55
CA LYS A 305 9.17 -21.01 11.63
C LYS A 305 7.87 -21.67 11.15
N ASN A 306 6.80 -21.55 11.92
CA ASN A 306 5.49 -22.11 11.63
C ASN A 306 4.52 -21.13 10.93
N LEU A 307 5.01 -19.95 10.53
CA LEU A 307 4.21 -18.93 9.90
C LEU A 307 4.65 -18.73 8.44
N ILE A 308 3.71 -18.75 7.51
CA ILE A 308 3.98 -18.40 6.10
C ILE A 308 4.08 -16.87 6.01
N ALA A 309 5.21 -16.37 5.56
CA ALA A 309 5.40 -14.93 5.33
C ALA A 309 5.46 -14.63 3.83
N LEU A 310 4.66 -13.67 3.41
CA LEU A 310 4.59 -13.20 2.04
C LEU A 310 4.87 -11.70 2.00
N THR A 311 5.67 -11.28 1.06
CA THR A 311 5.91 -9.86 0.76
C THR A 311 5.53 -9.60 -0.69
N ALA A 312 4.74 -8.57 -0.94
CA ALA A 312 4.47 -8.16 -2.31
C ALA A 312 5.78 -7.84 -3.06
N PRO A 313 5.98 -8.29 -4.29
CA PRO A 313 7.12 -7.87 -5.10
C PRO A 313 7.19 -6.34 -5.17
N LYS A 314 8.39 -5.75 -5.11
CA LYS A 314 8.57 -4.29 -5.06
C LYS A 314 7.78 -3.56 -6.14
N LYS A 315 7.71 -4.11 -7.36
CA LYS A 315 6.96 -3.55 -8.50
C LYS A 315 5.44 -3.54 -8.31
N TYR A 316 4.91 -4.26 -7.31
CA TYR A 316 3.47 -4.34 -6.98
C TYR A 316 3.16 -3.83 -5.56
N CYS A 317 4.14 -3.25 -4.85
CA CYS A 317 3.94 -2.66 -3.54
C CYS A 317 3.31 -1.27 -3.59
N THR A 318 3.76 -0.44 -4.56
CA THR A 318 3.19 0.90 -4.80
C THR A 318 1.89 0.78 -5.60
N ASP A 319 1.15 1.87 -5.71
CA ASP A 319 -0.09 1.92 -6.47
C ASP A 319 0.16 1.50 -7.92
N ASN A 320 -0.58 0.51 -8.38
CA ASN A 320 -0.48 -0.06 -9.72
C ASN A 320 -1.80 -0.74 -10.12
N ALA A 321 -2.03 -0.86 -11.40
CA ALA A 321 -3.28 -1.44 -11.90
C ALA A 321 -3.26 -2.97 -12.01
N ALA A 322 -2.09 -3.61 -11.93
CA ALA A 322 -2.02 -5.08 -11.96
C ALA A 322 -2.67 -5.72 -10.72
N MET A 323 -2.57 -5.08 -9.55
CA MET A 323 -3.24 -5.52 -8.33
C MET A 323 -4.78 -5.41 -8.46
N ILE A 324 -5.26 -4.42 -9.22
CA ILE A 324 -6.69 -4.15 -9.43
C ILE A 324 -7.26 -5.15 -10.44
N GLY A 325 -6.65 -5.27 -11.62
CA GLY A 325 -7.06 -6.25 -12.63
C GLY A 325 -6.94 -7.69 -12.15
N GLY A 326 -5.89 -7.97 -11.37
CA GLY A 326 -5.65 -9.29 -10.79
C GLY A 326 -6.74 -9.70 -9.81
N LEU A 327 -7.04 -8.86 -8.81
CA LEU A 327 -8.10 -9.11 -7.83
C LEU A 327 -9.49 -9.22 -8.50
N ALA A 328 -9.73 -8.43 -9.54
CA ALA A 328 -10.98 -8.42 -10.27
C ALA A 328 -11.33 -9.78 -10.91
N SER A 329 -10.35 -10.65 -11.13
CA SER A 329 -10.58 -12.00 -11.66
C SER A 329 -11.50 -12.85 -10.78
N PHE A 330 -11.49 -12.63 -9.46
CA PHE A 330 -12.37 -13.33 -8.53
C PHE A 330 -13.82 -12.85 -8.68
N TYR A 331 -14.03 -11.54 -8.80
CA TYR A 331 -15.36 -10.95 -9.04
C TYR A 331 -15.90 -11.36 -10.41
N HIS A 332 -15.05 -11.37 -11.44
CA HIS A 332 -15.42 -11.80 -12.78
C HIS A 332 -15.87 -13.28 -12.79
N ARG A 333 -15.13 -14.19 -12.14
CA ARG A 333 -15.49 -15.61 -12.04
C ARG A 333 -16.81 -15.86 -11.32
N SER A 334 -17.13 -15.02 -10.33
CA SER A 334 -18.40 -15.12 -9.59
C SER A 334 -19.56 -14.37 -10.27
N GLY A 335 -19.32 -13.63 -11.35
CA GLY A 335 -20.32 -12.79 -11.99
C GLY A 335 -20.72 -11.56 -11.18
N ALA A 336 -19.89 -11.15 -10.21
CA ALA A 336 -20.14 -10.00 -9.34
C ALA A 336 -19.71 -8.71 -10.04
N TYR A 337 -20.62 -8.09 -10.76
CA TYR A 337 -20.42 -6.87 -11.52
C TYR A 337 -21.14 -5.68 -10.88
N ASN A 338 -20.62 -4.50 -11.09
CA ASN A 338 -21.22 -3.26 -10.63
C ASN A 338 -21.99 -2.56 -11.75
N GLY A 339 -23.06 -1.88 -11.39
CA GLY A 339 -23.77 -0.97 -12.27
C GLY A 339 -23.03 0.37 -12.45
N LEU A 340 -23.59 1.21 -13.31
CA LEU A 340 -23.09 2.57 -13.56
C LEU A 340 -23.30 3.52 -12.36
N ASP A 341 -24.08 3.10 -11.38
CA ASP A 341 -24.30 3.75 -10.10
C ASP A 341 -23.17 3.54 -9.09
N LEU A 342 -22.14 2.72 -9.40
CA LEU A 342 -20.92 2.60 -8.59
C LEU A 342 -20.37 3.99 -8.27
N ASP A 343 -20.10 4.27 -6.99
CA ASP A 343 -19.66 5.59 -6.55
C ASP A 343 -18.29 5.56 -5.87
N ALA A 344 -17.58 6.71 -5.95
CA ALA A 344 -16.28 6.89 -5.31
C ALA A 344 -16.45 7.17 -3.82
N GLN A 345 -15.64 6.52 -2.99
CA GLN A 345 -15.67 6.71 -1.55
C GLN A 345 -14.27 7.01 -1.00
N ALA A 346 -14.16 8.15 -0.31
CA ALA A 346 -12.89 8.53 0.35
C ALA A 346 -12.48 7.53 1.43
N ARG A 347 -13.46 6.90 2.08
CA ARG A 347 -13.26 5.92 3.16
C ARG A 347 -14.17 4.72 2.92
N LEU A 348 -13.60 3.54 3.10
CA LEU A 348 -14.36 2.30 3.12
C LEU A 348 -13.87 1.49 4.32
N PRO A 349 -14.76 0.87 5.11
CA PRO A 349 -14.33 -0.02 6.18
C PRO A 349 -13.42 -1.12 5.64
N LEU A 350 -12.30 -1.37 6.33
CA LEU A 350 -11.42 -2.50 6.02
C LEU A 350 -12.04 -3.84 6.43
N SER A 351 -13.12 -3.81 7.22
CA SER A 351 -13.98 -4.96 7.48
C SER A 351 -14.96 -5.12 6.33
N THR A 352 -14.66 -5.99 5.39
CA THR A 352 -15.42 -6.23 4.17
C THR A 352 -15.45 -7.72 3.85
N GLU A 353 -16.31 -8.11 2.92
CA GLU A 353 -16.33 -9.46 2.39
C GLU A 353 -15.27 -9.63 1.29
N LEU A 354 -14.61 -10.79 1.31
CA LEU A 354 -13.71 -11.19 0.24
C LEU A 354 -14.54 -11.69 -0.96
N PRO A 355 -13.99 -11.64 -2.18
CA PRO A 355 -14.69 -12.12 -3.37
C PRO A 355 -14.83 -13.66 -3.44
N PHE A 356 -14.53 -14.37 -2.34
CA PHE A 356 -14.63 -15.82 -2.22
C PHE A 356 -14.80 -16.23 -0.75
N SER A 357 -15.30 -17.46 -0.54
CA SER A 357 -15.29 -18.16 0.75
C SER A 357 -14.62 -19.53 0.57
N LEU A 358 -13.85 -19.94 1.57
CA LEU A 358 -13.14 -21.23 1.60
C LEU A 358 -13.92 -22.30 2.40
N ARG A 359 -15.18 -22.02 2.77
CA ARG A 359 -16.08 -22.95 3.47
C ARG A 359 -17.01 -23.65 2.50
#